data_b7d586e7236c12184f105966ebd824ff
#
_entry.id   b7d586e7236c12184f105966ebd824ff
#
_cell.length_a   1.000
_cell.length_b   1.000
_cell.length_c   1.000
_cell.angle_alpha   90.00
_cell.angle_beta   90.00
_cell.angle_gamma   90.00
#
_symmetry.space_group_name_H-M   'P 1'
#
loop_
_entity.id
_entity.type
_entity.pdbx_description
1 polymer ?
#
loop_
_entity_poly.entity_id
_entity_poly.type
_entity_poly.pdbx_seq_one_letter_code
_entity_poly.pdbx_strand_id
1 'polypeptide(L)'
;MKDKVKIGLLGAGHLGKIHLKLLKEIEGYEVVGLYDPDRPKAEKVAADFDVPVFDSEHELIDKCDAVDIVTPTTTHYDCAVIAIKKFKHLFIEKPLAYTTTEASTLVKLIDEARIKCMVGHVERFNPALLSLNKKLIKPLFIEVHRLAQFNPRGTDVSVVHDLMIHDLDIILSLVKANVKKISASGVAIVSRTPDIANARIEFDNGCVANLTASRISVKAMRKMRIFQPGAYISMDFLKQKSEIFRIEDHPTANKENQFEIELADNTKKYITYDIPEPKEVNAIKMELELFLKSILTNKPTPVTVHDGYLAMELGQRILDRINSQLVVPPLHF
;
A
#
# COMPACT_ATOMS: atom_id res chain seq x y z
N MET A 1 6.46 14.74 31.32
CA MET A 1 6.41 14.69 29.84
C MET A 1 6.39 13.22 29.46
N LYS A 2 5.50 12.76 28.57
CA LYS A 2 5.62 11.39 28.04
C LYS A 2 6.94 11.33 27.26
N ASP A 3 7.75 10.31 27.52
CA ASP A 3 9.00 10.10 26.78
C ASP A 3 8.68 9.95 25.31
N LYS A 4 9.44 10.66 24.45
CA LYS A 4 9.31 10.56 23.00
C LYS A 4 9.87 9.23 22.54
N VAL A 5 9.30 8.65 21.48
CA VAL A 5 9.83 7.45 20.82
C VAL A 5 11.05 7.87 19.98
N LYS A 6 12.20 7.32 20.30
CA LYS A 6 13.45 7.52 19.54
C LYS A 6 13.40 6.72 18.25
N ILE A 7 13.41 7.42 17.10
CA ILE A 7 13.33 6.80 15.78
C ILE A 7 14.55 7.13 14.93
N GLY A 8 15.10 6.10 14.26
CA GLY A 8 16.18 6.23 13.30
C GLY A 8 15.70 5.92 11.90
N LEU A 9 16.24 6.62 10.89
CA LEU A 9 15.90 6.44 9.48
C LEU A 9 17.02 5.68 8.76
N LEU A 10 16.66 4.59 8.09
CA LEU A 10 17.54 3.86 7.17
C LEU A 10 17.13 4.19 5.72
N GLY A 11 18.05 4.82 4.99
CA GLY A 11 17.87 5.24 3.60
C GLY A 11 17.63 6.75 3.44
N ALA A 12 18.56 7.43 2.76
CA ALA A 12 18.53 8.87 2.46
C ALA A 12 18.05 9.18 1.02
N GLY A 13 17.23 8.29 0.43
CA GLY A 13 16.63 8.47 -0.88
C GLY A 13 15.55 9.54 -0.94
N HIS A 14 14.84 9.62 -2.07
CA HIS A 14 13.74 10.56 -2.25
C HIS A 14 12.65 10.37 -1.16
N LEU A 15 12.24 9.12 -0.93
CA LEU A 15 11.22 8.80 0.07
C LEU A 15 11.73 9.02 1.48
N GLY A 16 13.00 8.67 1.77
CA GLY A 16 13.63 8.93 3.06
C GLY A 16 13.62 10.40 3.46
N LYS A 17 13.83 11.33 2.51
CA LYS A 17 13.70 12.79 2.76
C LYS A 17 12.28 13.17 3.18
N ILE A 18 11.27 12.57 2.55
CA ILE A 18 9.86 12.82 2.87
C ILE A 18 9.56 12.32 4.28
N HIS A 19 9.96 11.08 4.59
CA HIS A 19 9.78 10.50 5.92
C HIS A 19 10.50 11.33 6.99
N LEU A 20 11.75 11.68 6.78
CA LEU A 20 12.52 12.47 7.73
C LEU A 20 11.87 13.82 8.05
N LYS A 21 11.36 14.50 7.02
CA LYS A 21 10.60 15.74 7.19
C LYS A 21 9.38 15.52 8.09
N LEU A 22 8.58 14.51 7.78
CA LEU A 22 7.33 14.22 8.49
C LEU A 22 7.60 13.72 9.93
N LEU A 23 8.62 12.89 10.14
CA LEU A 23 9.02 12.44 11.47
C LEU A 23 9.38 13.62 12.38
N LYS A 24 10.07 14.63 11.85
CA LYS A 24 10.40 15.88 12.61
C LYS A 24 9.16 16.73 12.93
N GLU A 25 8.11 16.65 12.14
CA GLU A 25 6.83 17.36 12.38
C GLU A 25 5.95 16.66 13.43
N ILE A 26 6.18 15.38 13.74
CA ILE A 26 5.36 14.59 14.67
C ILE A 26 5.95 14.70 16.09
N GLU A 27 5.27 15.45 16.98
CA GLU A 27 5.77 15.76 18.33
C GLU A 27 6.18 14.55 19.18
N GLY A 28 5.57 13.39 18.96
CA GLY A 28 5.83 12.18 19.74
C GLY A 28 7.10 11.43 19.33
N TYR A 29 7.81 11.86 18.28
CA TYR A 29 9.09 11.30 17.88
C TYR A 29 10.26 12.17 18.29
N GLU A 30 11.39 11.52 18.62
CA GLU A 30 12.72 12.06 18.66
C GLU A 30 13.53 11.42 17.55
N VAL A 31 13.84 12.17 16.49
CA VAL A 31 14.65 11.67 15.38
C VAL A 31 16.09 11.60 15.82
N VAL A 32 16.61 10.39 16.02
CA VAL A 32 17.98 10.12 16.48
C VAL A 32 19.01 10.45 15.40
N GLY A 33 18.69 10.18 14.14
CA GLY A 33 19.56 10.41 13.00
C GLY A 33 19.19 9.52 11.83
N LEU A 34 20.09 9.46 10.85
CA LEU A 34 19.94 8.63 9.67
C LEU A 34 21.22 7.86 9.31
N TYR A 35 21.04 6.80 8.53
CA TYR A 35 22.11 6.05 7.89
C TYR A 35 21.75 5.76 6.42
N ASP A 36 22.72 5.90 5.53
CA ASP A 36 22.69 5.45 4.14
C ASP A 36 24.13 5.05 3.77
N PRO A 37 24.38 3.94 3.07
CA PRO A 37 25.72 3.54 2.68
C PRO A 37 26.40 4.55 1.74
N ASP A 38 25.65 5.38 1.03
CA ASP A 38 26.14 6.54 0.30
C ASP A 38 26.33 7.71 1.28
N ARG A 39 27.50 7.77 1.93
CA ARG A 39 27.84 8.76 2.95
C ARG A 39 27.66 10.20 2.47
N PRO A 40 28.16 10.63 1.29
CA PRO A 40 27.93 11.99 0.80
C PRO A 40 26.45 12.35 0.65
N LYS A 41 25.63 11.41 0.21
CA LYS A 41 24.17 11.57 0.11
C LYS A 41 23.53 11.70 1.48
N ALA A 42 23.95 10.87 2.46
CA ALA A 42 23.47 10.92 3.83
C ALA A 42 23.78 12.28 4.48
N GLU A 43 25.01 12.77 4.36
CA GLU A 43 25.45 14.05 4.91
C GLU A 43 24.67 15.23 4.33
N LYS A 44 24.42 15.22 3.02
CA LYS A 44 23.61 16.26 2.37
C LYS A 44 22.19 16.29 2.92
N VAL A 45 21.55 15.12 3.08
CA VAL A 45 20.19 15.03 3.64
C VAL A 45 20.18 15.42 5.11
N ALA A 46 21.15 14.96 5.88
CA ALA A 46 21.27 15.29 7.29
C ALA A 46 21.43 16.80 7.54
N ALA A 47 22.21 17.48 6.71
CA ALA A 47 22.38 18.93 6.78
C ALA A 47 21.08 19.68 6.48
N ASP A 48 20.28 19.21 5.48
CA ASP A 48 18.99 19.83 5.14
C ASP A 48 17.97 19.74 6.31
N PHE A 49 18.12 18.74 7.19
CA PHE A 49 17.17 18.46 8.27
C PHE A 49 17.75 18.61 9.68
N ASP A 50 19.01 19.00 9.82
CA ASP A 50 19.71 19.13 11.10
C ASP A 50 19.54 17.86 11.97
N VAL A 51 20.07 16.75 11.48
CA VAL A 51 20.08 15.45 12.16
C VAL A 51 21.45 14.78 12.03
N PRO A 52 21.88 13.94 12.99
CA PRO A 52 23.14 13.20 12.89
C PRO A 52 23.14 12.17 11.78
N VAL A 53 24.32 11.93 11.17
CA VAL A 53 24.60 10.78 10.30
C VAL A 53 25.41 9.77 11.07
N PHE A 54 25.00 8.51 11.01
CA PHE A 54 25.68 7.39 11.64
C PHE A 54 26.62 6.69 10.68
N ASP A 55 27.68 6.07 11.20
CA ASP A 55 28.68 5.36 10.40
C ASP A 55 28.21 3.93 10.03
N SER A 56 27.25 3.41 10.77
CA SER A 56 26.61 2.11 10.48
C SER A 56 25.15 2.08 10.91
N GLU A 57 24.37 1.19 10.26
CA GLU A 57 23.00 0.90 10.68
C GLU A 57 22.95 0.33 12.10
N HIS A 58 23.96 -0.44 12.52
CA HIS A 58 24.04 -1.02 13.86
C HIS A 58 24.10 0.05 14.94
N GLU A 59 24.94 1.08 14.74
CA GLU A 59 25.09 2.18 15.70
C GLU A 59 23.81 3.02 15.82
N LEU A 60 23.16 3.29 14.69
CA LEU A 60 21.88 4.01 14.68
C LEU A 60 20.81 3.21 15.41
N ILE A 61 20.64 1.93 15.05
CA ILE A 61 19.61 1.04 15.61
C ILE A 61 19.78 0.90 17.13
N ASP A 62 21.02 0.84 17.63
CA ASP A 62 21.28 0.73 19.08
C ASP A 62 20.69 1.88 19.88
N LYS A 63 20.65 3.07 19.31
CA LYS A 63 20.17 4.29 19.97
C LYS A 63 18.66 4.54 19.82
N CYS A 64 17.95 3.68 19.05
CA CYS A 64 16.54 3.85 18.72
C CYS A 64 15.62 2.96 19.56
N ASP A 65 14.35 3.34 19.67
CA ASP A 65 13.22 2.51 20.08
C ASP A 65 12.51 1.93 18.85
N ALA A 66 12.54 2.67 17.75
CA ALA A 66 11.94 2.31 16.48
C ALA A 66 12.85 2.65 15.30
N VAL A 67 12.72 1.92 14.20
CA VAL A 67 13.47 2.11 12.96
C VAL A 67 12.52 2.26 11.79
N ASP A 68 12.73 3.28 10.98
CA ASP A 68 12.02 3.55 9.73
C ASP A 68 12.90 3.10 8.55
N ILE A 69 12.48 2.05 7.84
CA ILE A 69 13.24 1.41 6.75
C ILE A 69 12.65 1.86 5.42
N VAL A 70 13.36 2.77 4.75
CA VAL A 70 13.02 3.35 3.44
C VAL A 70 14.19 3.18 2.44
N THR A 71 14.93 2.11 2.61
CA THR A 71 16.03 1.68 1.75
C THR A 71 15.49 1.07 0.43
N PRO A 72 16.33 0.69 -0.54
CA PRO A 72 15.89 -0.18 -1.62
C PRO A 72 15.33 -1.51 -1.10
N THR A 73 14.31 -2.05 -1.77
CA THR A 73 13.61 -3.28 -1.35
C THR A 73 14.55 -4.47 -1.09
N THR A 74 15.64 -4.56 -1.84
CA THR A 74 16.65 -5.61 -1.72
C THR A 74 17.36 -5.66 -0.36
N THR A 75 17.28 -4.60 0.43
CA THR A 75 17.92 -4.49 1.76
C THR A 75 16.93 -4.44 2.92
N HIS A 76 15.62 -4.41 2.65
CA HIS A 76 14.59 -4.35 3.70
C HIS A 76 14.73 -5.50 4.71
N TYR A 77 14.93 -6.73 4.21
CA TYR A 77 15.07 -7.91 5.04
C TYR A 77 16.26 -7.82 6.01
N ASP A 78 17.44 -7.50 5.50
CA ASP A 78 18.66 -7.45 6.31
C ASP A 78 18.56 -6.35 7.38
N CYS A 79 18.13 -5.13 7.00
CA CYS A 79 17.89 -4.03 7.93
C CYS A 79 16.88 -4.41 9.03
N ALA A 80 15.76 -5.04 8.63
CA ALA A 80 14.74 -5.48 9.57
C ALA A 80 15.24 -6.54 10.54
N VAL A 81 16.01 -7.54 10.07
CA VAL A 81 16.59 -8.59 10.92
C VAL A 81 17.54 -8.02 11.98
N ILE A 82 18.37 -7.02 11.62
CA ILE A 82 19.25 -6.35 12.58
C ILE A 82 18.41 -5.68 13.67
N ALA A 83 17.38 -4.95 13.31
CA ALA A 83 16.53 -4.23 14.25
C ALA A 83 15.67 -5.19 15.12
N ILE A 84 15.15 -6.29 14.56
CA ILE A 84 14.39 -7.32 15.29
C ILE A 84 15.26 -7.97 16.37
N LYS A 85 16.51 -8.32 16.06
CA LYS A 85 17.46 -8.90 17.04
C LYS A 85 17.72 -7.98 18.24
N LYS A 86 17.49 -6.68 18.08
CA LYS A 86 17.60 -5.65 19.12
C LYS A 86 16.24 -5.22 19.68
N PHE A 87 15.17 -5.96 19.36
CA PHE A 87 13.79 -5.72 19.81
C PHE A 87 13.27 -4.32 19.48
N LYS A 88 13.70 -3.72 18.36
CA LYS A 88 13.23 -2.40 17.93
C LYS A 88 11.92 -2.52 17.15
N HIS A 89 11.00 -1.56 17.33
CA HIS A 89 9.81 -1.44 16.53
C HIS A 89 10.16 -1.05 15.09
N LEU A 90 9.37 -1.48 14.10
CA LEU A 90 9.69 -1.31 12.69
C LEU A 90 8.58 -0.61 11.91
N PHE A 91 8.95 0.39 11.14
CA PHE A 91 8.21 0.80 9.96
C PHE A 91 9.01 0.35 8.75
N ILE A 92 8.38 -0.38 7.82
CA ILE A 92 9.04 -0.90 6.61
C ILE A 92 8.24 -0.46 5.40
N GLU A 93 8.90 0.24 4.47
CA GLU A 93 8.25 0.60 3.21
C GLU A 93 7.86 -0.63 2.37
N LYS A 94 6.85 -0.42 1.53
CA LYS A 94 6.42 -1.46 0.58
C LYS A 94 7.45 -1.63 -0.56
N PRO A 95 7.58 -2.85 -1.10
CA PRO A 95 7.08 -4.13 -0.57
C PRO A 95 7.86 -4.54 0.68
N LEU A 96 7.25 -5.34 1.56
CA LEU A 96 7.80 -5.74 2.86
C LEU A 96 9.24 -6.30 2.78
N ALA A 97 9.55 -7.08 1.72
CA ALA A 97 10.85 -7.64 1.43
C ALA A 97 11.01 -7.87 -0.08
N TYR A 98 12.17 -8.33 -0.52
CA TYR A 98 12.41 -8.63 -1.92
C TYR A 98 11.77 -9.94 -2.38
N THR A 99 11.77 -10.96 -1.50
CA THR A 99 11.16 -12.27 -1.77
C THR A 99 10.06 -12.59 -0.77
N THR A 100 9.12 -13.45 -1.16
CA THR A 100 8.06 -13.95 -0.26
C THR A 100 8.62 -14.82 0.87
N THR A 101 9.75 -15.49 0.65
CA THR A 101 10.46 -16.26 1.68
C THR A 101 11.01 -15.36 2.77
N GLU A 102 11.66 -14.25 2.41
CA GLU A 102 12.13 -13.23 3.34
C GLU A 102 10.96 -12.63 4.10
N ALA A 103 9.87 -12.24 3.40
CA ALA A 103 8.67 -11.69 4.01
C ALA A 103 8.04 -12.67 5.02
N SER A 104 7.93 -13.95 4.68
CA SER A 104 7.45 -15.01 5.59
C SER A 104 8.34 -15.17 6.82
N THR A 105 9.66 -15.04 6.64
CA THR A 105 10.63 -15.08 7.74
C THR A 105 10.47 -13.87 8.66
N LEU A 106 10.29 -12.67 8.10
CA LEU A 106 10.04 -11.45 8.88
C LEU A 106 8.77 -11.57 9.72
N VAL A 107 7.69 -12.14 9.17
CA VAL A 107 6.45 -12.37 9.93
C VAL A 107 6.75 -13.18 11.20
N LYS A 108 7.44 -14.31 11.07
CA LYS A 108 7.79 -15.19 12.20
C LYS A 108 8.65 -14.45 13.23
N LEU A 109 9.72 -13.79 12.79
CA LEU A 109 10.64 -13.10 13.67
C LEU A 109 9.96 -11.93 14.43
N ILE A 110 9.08 -11.17 13.77
CA ILE A 110 8.35 -10.07 14.37
C ILE A 110 7.33 -10.56 15.40
N ASP A 111 6.61 -11.64 15.07
CA ASP A 111 5.66 -12.26 16.00
C ASP A 111 6.37 -12.82 17.24
N GLU A 112 7.50 -13.51 17.07
CA GLU A 112 8.34 -14.02 18.16
C GLU A 112 8.90 -12.90 19.04
N ALA A 113 9.41 -11.83 18.42
CA ALA A 113 9.96 -10.67 19.13
C ALA A 113 8.87 -9.82 19.80
N ARG A 114 7.59 -9.97 19.43
CA ARG A 114 6.44 -9.20 19.91
C ARG A 114 6.61 -7.68 19.76
N ILE A 115 7.35 -7.26 18.76
CA ILE A 115 7.52 -5.85 18.42
C ILE A 115 6.37 -5.34 17.55
N LYS A 116 6.19 -4.02 17.48
CA LYS A 116 5.27 -3.41 16.53
C LYS A 116 5.96 -3.29 15.18
N CYS A 117 5.29 -3.77 14.14
CA CYS A 117 5.71 -3.57 12.76
C CYS A 117 4.55 -2.99 11.97
N MET A 118 4.81 -1.93 11.22
CA MET A 118 3.87 -1.35 10.26
C MET A 118 4.49 -1.37 8.87
N VAL A 119 3.71 -1.76 7.87
CA VAL A 119 4.14 -1.77 6.47
C VAL A 119 3.57 -0.57 5.75
N GLY A 120 4.39 0.14 4.97
CA GLY A 120 4.09 1.40 4.29
C GLY A 120 3.15 1.24 3.09
N HIS A 121 1.97 0.65 3.27
CA HIS A 121 0.92 0.62 2.26
C HIS A 121 0.09 1.91 2.30
N VAL A 122 0.71 3.02 1.90
CA VAL A 122 0.19 4.38 2.00
C VAL A 122 -1.20 4.58 1.38
N GLU A 123 -1.55 3.82 0.35
CA GLU A 123 -2.88 3.94 -0.31
C GLU A 123 -4.04 3.51 0.61
N ARG A 124 -3.79 2.79 1.72
CA ARG A 124 -4.80 2.54 2.76
C ARG A 124 -5.26 3.81 3.47
N PHE A 125 -4.45 4.86 3.41
CA PHE A 125 -4.68 6.17 4.03
C PHE A 125 -5.00 7.25 3.00
N ASN A 126 -5.23 6.86 1.75
CA ASN A 126 -5.66 7.78 0.71
C ASN A 126 -7.03 8.38 1.06
N PRO A 127 -7.21 9.71 0.95
CA PRO A 127 -8.47 10.40 1.25
C PRO A 127 -9.70 9.78 0.58
N ALA A 128 -9.58 9.30 -0.65
CA ALA A 128 -10.67 8.60 -1.35
C ALA A 128 -11.17 7.37 -0.56
N LEU A 129 -10.27 6.54 -0.03
CA LEU A 129 -10.62 5.38 0.76
C LEU A 129 -11.06 5.74 2.18
N LEU A 130 -10.46 6.78 2.78
CA LEU A 130 -10.79 7.23 4.13
C LEU A 130 -12.16 7.92 4.23
N SER A 131 -12.68 8.47 3.12
CA SER A 131 -14.02 9.08 3.08
C SER A 131 -15.13 8.04 3.18
N LEU A 132 -14.82 6.76 2.94
CA LEU A 132 -15.80 5.68 2.94
C LEU A 132 -15.94 5.01 4.31
N ASN A 133 -17.16 4.59 4.64
CA ASN A 133 -17.38 3.72 5.78
C ASN A 133 -17.07 2.25 5.39
N LYS A 134 -15.85 1.81 5.66
CA LYS A 134 -15.38 0.46 5.30
C LYS A 134 -16.25 -0.68 5.85
N LYS A 135 -17.01 -0.47 6.94
CA LYS A 135 -17.92 -1.49 7.51
C LYS A 135 -19.13 -1.77 6.61
N LEU A 136 -19.49 -0.82 5.75
CA LEU A 136 -20.61 -0.93 4.81
C LEU A 136 -20.17 -1.48 3.44
N ILE A 137 -18.88 -1.67 3.22
CA ILE A 137 -18.35 -2.18 1.96
C ILE A 137 -18.38 -3.71 1.99
N LYS A 138 -19.18 -4.30 1.09
CA LYS A 138 -19.35 -5.75 0.91
C LYS A 138 -19.23 -6.10 -0.57
N PRO A 139 -18.00 -6.11 -1.13
CA PRO A 139 -17.79 -6.24 -2.56
C PRO A 139 -18.27 -7.58 -3.09
N LEU A 140 -19.00 -7.56 -4.22
CA LEU A 140 -19.24 -8.71 -5.08
C LEU A 140 -18.33 -8.69 -6.30
N PHE A 141 -18.02 -7.48 -6.80
CA PHE A 141 -17.11 -7.29 -7.91
C PHE A 141 -16.28 -6.04 -7.71
N ILE A 142 -14.98 -6.14 -7.99
CA ILE A 142 -14.04 -5.03 -7.91
C ILE A 142 -13.32 -4.89 -9.25
N GLU A 143 -13.22 -3.68 -9.77
CA GLU A 143 -12.46 -3.34 -10.96
C GLU A 143 -11.42 -2.28 -10.62
N VAL A 144 -10.15 -2.52 -11.00
CA VAL A 144 -9.03 -1.62 -10.68
C VAL A 144 -8.19 -1.34 -11.90
N HIS A 145 -7.84 -0.06 -12.07
CA HIS A 145 -6.86 0.39 -13.05
C HIS A 145 -5.81 1.26 -12.37
N ARG A 146 -4.56 0.82 -12.41
CA ARG A 146 -3.39 1.57 -11.94
C ARG A 146 -2.41 1.73 -13.09
N LEU A 147 -2.51 2.86 -13.75
CA LEU A 147 -1.72 3.20 -14.92
C LEU A 147 -0.75 4.32 -14.56
N ALA A 148 0.53 4.13 -14.82
CA ALA A 148 1.58 5.13 -14.61
C ALA A 148 2.35 5.41 -15.90
N GLN A 149 2.89 6.61 -16.03
CA GLN A 149 3.85 6.93 -17.07
C GLN A 149 5.17 6.21 -16.77
N PHE A 150 5.93 5.92 -17.83
CA PHE A 150 7.21 5.25 -17.67
C PHE A 150 8.16 6.08 -16.81
N ASN A 151 8.74 5.44 -15.82
CA ASN A 151 9.81 5.97 -15.00
C ASN A 151 10.93 4.93 -14.97
N PRO A 152 12.17 5.27 -15.36
CA PRO A 152 13.28 4.33 -15.34
C PRO A 152 13.65 3.83 -13.93
N ARG A 153 13.21 4.53 -12.88
CA ARG A 153 13.37 4.08 -11.50
C ARG A 153 12.32 3.00 -11.19
N GLY A 154 12.71 1.92 -10.52
CA GLY A 154 11.80 0.84 -10.12
C GLY A 154 11.54 -0.19 -11.22
N THR A 155 12.37 -0.23 -12.27
CA THR A 155 12.32 -1.29 -13.31
C THR A 155 12.98 -2.59 -12.87
N ASP A 156 13.63 -2.61 -11.72
CA ASP A 156 14.22 -3.76 -11.02
C ASP A 156 13.17 -4.73 -10.46
N VAL A 157 11.97 -4.23 -10.17
CA VAL A 157 10.82 -5.04 -9.73
C VAL A 157 9.71 -5.07 -10.79
N SER A 158 8.89 -6.12 -10.79
CA SER A 158 7.75 -6.23 -11.71
C SER A 158 6.69 -5.18 -11.42
N VAL A 159 5.87 -4.83 -12.44
CA VAL A 159 4.73 -3.93 -12.28
C VAL A 159 3.71 -4.43 -11.23
N VAL A 160 3.72 -5.74 -10.97
CA VAL A 160 2.86 -6.36 -9.93
C VAL A 160 3.32 -5.94 -8.54
N HIS A 161 4.61 -6.08 -8.23
CA HIS A 161 5.18 -5.72 -6.92
C HIS A 161 5.43 -4.23 -6.75
N ASP A 162 5.56 -3.47 -7.86
CA ASP A 162 5.72 -2.02 -7.77
C ASP A 162 4.38 -1.28 -7.67
N LEU A 163 3.44 -1.56 -8.59
CA LEU A 163 2.19 -0.82 -8.72
C LEU A 163 0.97 -1.61 -8.21
N MET A 164 0.76 -2.84 -8.70
CA MET A 164 -0.45 -3.61 -8.40
C MET A 164 -0.57 -3.95 -6.91
N ILE A 165 0.56 -4.09 -6.21
CA ILE A 165 0.60 -4.44 -4.77
C ILE A 165 -0.22 -3.49 -3.89
N HIS A 166 -0.29 -2.21 -4.23
CA HIS A 166 -1.13 -1.25 -3.51
C HIS A 166 -2.61 -1.60 -3.57
N ASP A 167 -3.06 -2.06 -4.74
CA ASP A 167 -4.45 -2.42 -4.97
C ASP A 167 -4.76 -3.79 -4.40
N LEU A 168 -3.79 -4.72 -4.44
CA LEU A 168 -3.89 -6.03 -3.80
C LEU A 168 -4.09 -5.88 -2.29
N ASP A 169 -3.30 -5.02 -1.65
CA ASP A 169 -3.41 -4.72 -0.22
C ASP A 169 -4.80 -4.15 0.13
N ILE A 170 -5.31 -3.17 -0.64
CA ILE A 170 -6.65 -2.62 -0.43
C ILE A 170 -7.71 -3.72 -0.58
N ILE A 171 -7.66 -4.52 -1.66
CA ILE A 171 -8.63 -5.58 -1.92
C ILE A 171 -8.66 -6.59 -0.79
N LEU A 172 -7.49 -7.09 -0.35
CA LEU A 172 -7.40 -8.03 0.78
C LEU A 172 -7.99 -7.44 2.06
N SER A 173 -7.80 -6.14 2.29
CA SER A 173 -8.37 -5.45 3.45
C SER A 173 -9.89 -5.33 3.43
N LEU A 174 -10.50 -5.28 2.25
CA LEU A 174 -11.94 -5.11 2.06
C LEU A 174 -12.69 -6.44 1.91
N VAL A 175 -12.15 -7.40 1.15
CA VAL A 175 -12.84 -8.65 0.81
C VAL A 175 -12.84 -9.65 1.96
N LYS A 176 -11.75 -9.74 2.74
CA LYS A 176 -11.62 -10.63 3.92
C LYS A 176 -12.08 -12.06 3.66
N ALA A 177 -11.64 -12.64 2.56
CA ALA A 177 -11.94 -13.99 2.12
C ALA A 177 -10.71 -14.64 1.49
N ASN A 178 -10.66 -15.96 1.39
CA ASN A 178 -9.54 -16.66 0.80
C ASN A 178 -9.58 -16.57 -0.73
N VAL A 179 -8.40 -16.50 -1.34
CA VAL A 179 -8.25 -16.53 -2.80
C VAL A 179 -8.49 -17.97 -3.29
N LYS A 180 -9.54 -18.16 -4.08
CA LYS A 180 -9.95 -19.43 -4.66
C LYS A 180 -9.25 -19.72 -5.99
N LYS A 181 -9.15 -18.69 -6.87
CA LYS A 181 -8.57 -18.85 -8.21
C LYS A 181 -7.92 -17.55 -8.67
N ILE A 182 -6.83 -17.67 -9.41
CA ILE A 182 -6.14 -16.57 -10.06
C ILE A 182 -5.97 -16.90 -11.53
N SER A 183 -6.37 -15.97 -12.40
CA SER A 183 -6.02 -15.92 -13.81
C SER A 183 -5.28 -14.63 -14.06
N ALA A 184 -4.13 -14.68 -14.73
CA ALA A 184 -3.31 -13.48 -14.94
C ALA A 184 -2.57 -13.56 -16.27
N SER A 185 -2.33 -12.41 -16.88
CA SER A 185 -1.49 -12.23 -18.06
C SER A 185 -0.63 -10.97 -17.88
N GLY A 186 0.51 -10.93 -18.56
CA GLY A 186 1.41 -9.79 -18.51
C GLY A 186 2.35 -9.78 -19.70
N VAL A 187 2.84 -8.58 -20.04
CA VAL A 187 3.73 -8.37 -21.18
C VAL A 187 4.89 -7.49 -20.75
N ALA A 188 6.11 -7.92 -21.06
CA ALA A 188 7.33 -7.13 -20.99
C ALA A 188 7.50 -6.39 -22.33
N ILE A 189 7.61 -5.06 -22.31
CA ILE A 189 7.73 -4.23 -23.50
C ILE A 189 9.03 -3.44 -23.48
N VAL A 190 9.35 -2.84 -22.33
CA VAL A 190 10.56 -2.00 -22.15
C VAL A 190 11.52 -2.64 -21.16
N SER A 191 10.99 -3.32 -20.14
CA SER A 191 11.77 -3.96 -19.08
C SER A 191 11.92 -5.47 -19.33
N ARG A 192 12.78 -6.14 -18.53
CA ARG A 192 12.91 -7.62 -18.52
C ARG A 192 11.75 -8.31 -17.77
N THR A 193 11.01 -7.58 -16.98
CA THR A 193 9.84 -8.05 -16.22
C THR A 193 8.56 -7.44 -16.83
N PRO A 194 7.37 -7.97 -16.57
CA PRO A 194 6.13 -7.39 -17.08
C PRO A 194 5.99 -5.90 -16.78
N ASP A 195 5.76 -5.09 -17.83
CA ASP A 195 5.48 -3.65 -17.78
C ASP A 195 3.99 -3.34 -17.71
N ILE A 196 3.18 -4.30 -18.17
CA ILE A 196 1.73 -4.32 -18.00
C ILE A 196 1.32 -5.71 -17.50
N ALA A 197 0.41 -5.74 -16.54
CA ALA A 197 -0.18 -6.97 -16.03
C ALA A 197 -1.67 -6.80 -15.82
N ASN A 198 -2.42 -7.86 -16.14
CA ASN A 198 -3.83 -8.00 -15.81
C ASN A 198 -4.01 -9.24 -14.94
N ALA A 199 -4.81 -9.13 -13.89
CA ALA A 199 -5.15 -10.23 -13.00
C ALA A 199 -6.64 -10.26 -12.71
N ARG A 200 -7.22 -11.48 -12.74
CA ARG A 200 -8.55 -11.77 -12.24
C ARG A 200 -8.43 -12.71 -11.04
N ILE A 201 -8.94 -12.26 -9.90
CA ILE A 201 -8.91 -12.97 -8.62
C ILE A 201 -10.34 -13.33 -8.24
N GLU A 202 -10.60 -14.61 -7.99
CA GLU A 202 -11.88 -15.11 -7.50
C GLU A 202 -11.71 -15.54 -6.05
N PHE A 203 -12.59 -15.07 -5.16
CA PHE A 203 -12.56 -15.37 -3.74
C PHE A 203 -13.59 -16.45 -3.39
N ASP A 204 -13.41 -17.14 -2.27
CA ASP A 204 -14.28 -18.22 -1.82
C ASP A 204 -15.68 -17.73 -1.36
N ASN A 205 -15.82 -16.44 -1.03
CA ASN A 205 -17.10 -15.78 -0.74
C ASN A 205 -17.85 -15.32 -2.00
N GLY A 206 -17.36 -15.66 -3.21
CA GLY A 206 -17.96 -15.30 -4.49
C GLY A 206 -17.54 -13.92 -5.04
N CYS A 207 -16.81 -13.12 -4.28
CA CYS A 207 -16.27 -11.85 -4.78
C CYS A 207 -15.25 -12.09 -5.89
N VAL A 208 -15.25 -11.21 -6.88
CA VAL A 208 -14.28 -11.21 -7.99
C VAL A 208 -13.60 -9.86 -8.08
N ALA A 209 -12.28 -9.84 -8.25
CA ALA A 209 -11.51 -8.63 -8.50
C ALA A 209 -10.75 -8.72 -9.84
N ASN A 210 -10.93 -7.73 -10.70
CA ASN A 210 -10.16 -7.54 -11.93
C ASN A 210 -9.21 -6.35 -11.76
N LEU A 211 -7.92 -6.57 -11.98
CA LEU A 211 -6.90 -5.55 -11.84
C LEU A 211 -6.09 -5.40 -13.12
N THR A 212 -5.81 -4.18 -13.50
CA THR A 212 -4.85 -3.84 -14.54
C THR A 212 -3.84 -2.85 -13.99
N ALA A 213 -2.56 -3.20 -14.05
CA ALA A 213 -1.45 -2.32 -13.70
C ALA A 213 -0.52 -2.15 -14.90
N SER A 214 -0.11 -0.91 -15.19
CA SER A 214 0.82 -0.58 -16.27
C SER A 214 1.76 0.54 -15.85
N ARG A 215 3.05 0.39 -16.15
CA ARG A 215 4.07 1.44 -15.95
C ARG A 215 4.44 2.18 -17.24
N ILE A 216 3.78 1.87 -18.36
CA ILE A 216 4.10 2.40 -19.70
C ILE A 216 2.91 3.15 -20.33
N SER A 217 2.01 3.69 -19.54
CA SER A 217 0.81 4.36 -20.00
C SER A 217 1.10 5.86 -20.26
N VAL A 218 0.44 6.44 -21.26
CA VAL A 218 0.59 7.87 -21.59
C VAL A 218 -0.02 8.78 -20.51
N LYS A 219 -1.12 8.34 -19.91
CA LYS A 219 -1.82 9.09 -18.84
C LYS A 219 -1.86 8.26 -17.57
N ALA A 220 -1.57 8.89 -16.43
CA ALA A 220 -1.74 8.27 -15.12
C ALA A 220 -3.22 8.09 -14.81
N MET A 221 -3.55 6.92 -14.22
CA MET A 221 -4.87 6.60 -13.69
C MET A 221 -4.71 5.74 -12.45
N ARG A 222 -5.46 6.03 -11.40
CA ARG A 222 -5.54 5.20 -10.20
C ARG A 222 -7.00 5.15 -9.76
N LYS A 223 -7.75 4.19 -10.31
CA LYS A 223 -9.19 4.07 -10.07
C LYS A 223 -9.56 2.69 -9.58
N MET A 224 -10.46 2.64 -8.63
CA MET A 224 -11.10 1.42 -8.15
C MET A 224 -12.62 1.60 -8.17
N ARG A 225 -13.32 0.59 -8.66
CA ARG A 225 -14.78 0.52 -8.68
C ARG A 225 -15.23 -0.71 -7.92
N ILE A 226 -16.18 -0.54 -7.04
CA ILE A 226 -16.74 -1.62 -6.23
C ILE A 226 -18.23 -1.73 -6.53
N PHE A 227 -18.65 -2.92 -6.91
CA PHE A 227 -20.04 -3.27 -7.11
C PHE A 227 -20.47 -4.19 -5.96
N GLN A 228 -21.54 -3.81 -5.28
CA GLN A 228 -22.10 -4.56 -4.16
C GLN A 228 -23.61 -4.49 -4.17
N PRO A 229 -24.36 -5.31 -3.38
CA PRO A 229 -25.80 -5.21 -3.32
C PRO A 229 -26.26 -3.80 -3.00
N GLY A 230 -27.11 -3.24 -3.85
CA GLY A 230 -27.70 -1.91 -3.67
C GLY A 230 -26.73 -0.73 -3.79
N ALA A 231 -25.45 -0.94 -4.18
CA ALA A 231 -24.54 0.19 -4.33
C ALA A 231 -23.40 -0.05 -5.34
N TYR A 232 -22.99 1.04 -5.98
CA TYR A 232 -21.79 1.17 -6.78
C TYR A 232 -20.92 2.26 -6.19
N ILE A 233 -19.64 1.97 -5.96
CA ILE A 233 -18.68 2.92 -5.39
C ILE A 233 -17.54 3.11 -6.38
N SER A 234 -17.24 4.36 -6.74
CA SER A 234 -16.13 4.73 -7.60
C SER A 234 -15.12 5.54 -6.79
N MET A 235 -13.84 5.15 -6.83
CA MET A 235 -12.73 5.85 -6.18
C MET A 235 -11.71 6.28 -7.23
N ASP A 236 -11.28 7.53 -7.15
CA ASP A 236 -10.15 8.08 -7.90
C ASP A 236 -9.06 8.50 -6.91
N PHE A 237 -8.04 7.66 -6.76
CA PHE A 237 -6.94 7.87 -5.79
C PHE A 237 -6.03 9.04 -6.18
N LEU A 238 -5.94 9.40 -7.47
CA LEU A 238 -5.19 10.58 -7.91
C LEU A 238 -5.91 11.87 -7.54
N LYS A 239 -7.23 11.89 -7.73
CA LYS A 239 -8.07 13.03 -7.38
C LYS A 239 -8.49 13.03 -5.92
N GLN A 240 -8.20 11.95 -5.19
CA GLN A 240 -8.56 11.75 -3.79
C GLN A 240 -10.07 11.88 -3.54
N LYS A 241 -10.90 11.42 -4.48
CA LYS A 241 -12.36 11.54 -4.45
C LYS A 241 -13.02 10.18 -4.55
N SER A 242 -14.18 10.07 -3.90
CA SER A 242 -15.08 8.91 -4.00
C SER A 242 -16.48 9.35 -4.36
N GLU A 243 -17.18 8.51 -5.09
CA GLU A 243 -18.56 8.68 -5.51
C GLU A 243 -19.32 7.41 -5.17
N ILE A 244 -20.49 7.55 -4.56
CA ILE A 244 -21.34 6.43 -4.15
C ILE A 244 -22.70 6.58 -4.79
N PHE A 245 -23.08 5.59 -5.57
CA PHE A 245 -24.43 5.45 -6.13
C PHE A 245 -25.13 4.33 -5.37
N ARG A 246 -26.31 4.62 -4.77
CA ARG A 246 -27.14 3.60 -4.10
C ARG A 246 -28.43 3.42 -4.86
N ILE A 247 -28.90 2.20 -4.88
CA ILE A 247 -30.20 1.84 -5.45
C ILE A 247 -31.13 1.52 -4.28
N GLU A 248 -32.20 2.31 -4.15
CA GLU A 248 -33.18 2.23 -3.08
C GLU A 248 -34.56 1.83 -3.64
N ASP A 249 -35.34 1.11 -2.85
CA ASP A 249 -36.71 0.70 -3.24
C ASP A 249 -37.73 1.83 -3.04
N HIS A 250 -37.38 2.82 -2.21
CA HIS A 250 -38.24 3.96 -1.87
C HIS A 250 -37.48 5.27 -1.99
N PRO A 251 -38.18 6.38 -2.30
CA PRO A 251 -37.54 7.70 -2.34
C PRO A 251 -37.00 8.06 -0.96
N THR A 252 -35.79 8.63 -0.96
CA THR A 252 -35.18 9.19 0.27
C THR A 252 -35.69 10.59 0.56
N ALA A 253 -35.53 11.06 1.79
CA ALA A 253 -35.94 12.39 2.20
C ALA A 253 -35.22 13.50 1.44
N ASN A 254 -33.97 13.27 1.02
CA ASN A 254 -33.19 14.22 0.24
C ASN A 254 -33.34 13.94 -1.27
N LYS A 255 -34.17 14.75 -1.94
CA LYS A 255 -34.52 14.60 -3.36
C LYS A 255 -33.52 15.26 -4.31
N GLU A 256 -32.61 16.11 -3.84
CA GLU A 256 -31.72 16.89 -4.71
C GLU A 256 -30.72 16.02 -5.51
N ASN A 257 -30.32 14.87 -4.94
CA ASN A 257 -29.36 13.95 -5.57
C ASN A 257 -30.00 12.59 -5.85
N GLN A 258 -31.29 12.57 -6.24
CA GLN A 258 -32.03 11.35 -6.49
C GLN A 258 -32.63 11.33 -7.89
N PHE A 259 -32.50 10.19 -8.56
CA PHE A 259 -33.08 9.92 -9.88
C PHE A 259 -34.00 8.70 -9.78
N GLU A 260 -35.21 8.81 -10.32
CA GLU A 260 -36.12 7.69 -10.46
C GLU A 260 -35.79 6.91 -11.74
N ILE A 261 -35.73 5.58 -11.66
CA ILE A 261 -35.64 4.69 -12.80
C ILE A 261 -36.80 3.69 -12.75
N GLU A 262 -37.36 3.38 -13.89
CA GLU A 262 -38.40 2.36 -14.06
C GLU A 262 -37.77 1.13 -14.70
N LEU A 263 -37.95 -0.03 -14.07
CA LEU A 263 -37.46 -1.30 -14.58
C LEU A 263 -38.48 -1.88 -15.59
N ALA A 264 -38.08 -2.90 -16.35
CA ALA A 264 -38.92 -3.53 -17.38
C ALA A 264 -40.23 -4.17 -16.86
N ASP A 265 -40.29 -4.43 -15.55
CA ASP A 265 -41.49 -4.94 -14.85
C ASP A 265 -42.33 -3.83 -14.21
N ASN A 266 -42.14 -2.57 -14.63
CA ASN A 266 -42.75 -1.36 -14.09
C ASN A 266 -42.43 -1.08 -12.59
N THR A 267 -41.46 -1.78 -12.01
CA THR A 267 -40.99 -1.50 -10.67
C THR A 267 -40.14 -0.22 -10.68
N LYS A 268 -40.41 0.71 -9.77
CA LYS A 268 -39.64 1.95 -9.62
C LYS A 268 -38.50 1.73 -8.63
N LYS A 269 -37.32 2.19 -9.00
CA LYS A 269 -36.14 2.27 -8.13
C LYS A 269 -35.62 3.70 -8.11
N TYR A 270 -34.93 4.04 -7.04
CA TYR A 270 -34.41 5.37 -6.82
C TYR A 270 -32.88 5.25 -6.70
N ILE A 271 -32.17 5.97 -7.57
CA ILE A 271 -30.70 6.07 -7.48
C ILE A 271 -30.35 7.32 -6.74
N THR A 272 -29.64 7.18 -5.62
CA THR A 272 -29.07 8.32 -4.89
C THR A 272 -27.58 8.42 -5.23
N TYR A 273 -27.10 9.65 -5.37
CA TYR A 273 -25.72 9.98 -5.63
C TYR A 273 -25.13 10.79 -4.48
N ASP A 274 -24.01 10.32 -3.94
CA ASP A 274 -23.33 10.92 -2.81
C ASP A 274 -21.83 11.07 -3.10
N ILE A 275 -21.26 12.21 -2.81
CA ILE A 275 -19.83 12.49 -2.90
C ILE A 275 -19.34 12.77 -1.47
N PRO A 276 -18.82 11.76 -0.78
CA PRO A 276 -18.28 11.97 0.55
C PRO A 276 -17.14 12.99 0.53
N GLU A 277 -17.15 13.93 1.44
CA GLU A 277 -16.07 14.90 1.57
C GLU A 277 -14.75 14.19 1.88
N PRO A 278 -13.69 14.43 1.09
CA PRO A 278 -12.39 13.85 1.36
C PRO A 278 -11.82 14.46 2.64
N LYS A 279 -11.22 13.62 3.46
CA LYS A 279 -10.45 14.11 4.61
C LYS A 279 -9.14 14.70 4.10
N GLU A 280 -8.86 15.96 4.42
CA GLU A 280 -7.57 16.57 4.15
C GLU A 280 -6.51 15.93 5.06
N VAL A 281 -5.78 14.95 4.56
CA VAL A 281 -4.71 14.27 5.29
C VAL A 281 -3.50 14.07 4.39
N ASN A 282 -2.33 14.18 4.98
CA ASN A 282 -1.11 13.63 4.39
C ASN A 282 -1.03 12.15 4.75
N ALA A 283 -1.21 11.27 3.77
CA ALA A 283 -1.29 9.83 3.98
C ALA A 283 -0.02 9.25 4.63
N ILE A 284 1.17 9.71 4.23
CA ILE A 284 2.45 9.26 4.82
C ILE A 284 2.57 9.74 6.27
N LYS A 285 2.21 11.00 6.55
CA LYS A 285 2.21 11.51 7.93
C LYS A 285 1.26 10.70 8.81
N MET A 286 0.08 10.39 8.30
CA MET A 286 -0.91 9.58 9.02
C MET A 286 -0.39 8.17 9.34
N GLU A 287 0.34 7.53 8.42
CA GLU A 287 0.98 6.23 8.70
C GLU A 287 1.94 6.32 9.87
N LEU A 288 2.85 7.30 9.84
CA LEU A 288 3.87 7.50 10.87
C LEU A 288 3.23 7.83 12.23
N GLU A 289 2.17 8.66 12.26
CA GLU A 289 1.40 8.97 13.48
C GLU A 289 0.69 7.73 14.04
N LEU A 290 0.12 6.88 13.17
CA LEU A 290 -0.56 5.66 13.58
C LEU A 290 0.43 4.59 14.07
N PHE A 291 1.62 4.53 13.48
CA PHE A 291 2.72 3.69 13.97
C PHE A 291 3.15 4.11 15.37
N LEU A 292 3.42 5.41 15.59
CA LEU A 292 3.69 5.96 16.90
C LEU A 292 2.60 5.60 17.92
N LYS A 293 1.33 5.82 17.54
CA LYS A 293 0.20 5.51 18.39
C LYS A 293 0.16 4.02 18.77
N SER A 294 0.47 3.13 17.83
CA SER A 294 0.52 1.68 18.07
C SER A 294 1.60 1.31 19.07
N ILE A 295 2.77 1.95 19.00
CA ILE A 295 3.86 1.78 19.98
C ILE A 295 3.41 2.25 21.37
N LEU A 296 2.96 3.51 21.48
CA LEU A 296 2.60 4.12 22.75
C LEU A 296 1.40 3.46 23.45
N THR A 297 0.47 2.90 22.69
CA THR A 297 -0.74 2.26 23.24
C THR A 297 -0.65 0.74 23.29
N ASN A 298 0.44 0.17 22.81
CA ASN A 298 0.65 -1.27 22.64
C ASN A 298 -0.45 -1.97 21.81
N LYS A 299 -1.12 -1.24 20.91
CA LYS A 299 -2.15 -1.80 20.01
C LYS A 299 -1.52 -2.32 18.71
N PRO A 300 -2.20 -3.22 17.98
CA PRO A 300 -1.78 -3.60 16.64
C PRO A 300 -1.67 -2.39 15.71
N THR A 301 -0.73 -2.45 14.76
CA THR A 301 -0.62 -1.47 13.69
C THR A 301 -1.77 -1.61 12.68
N PRO A 302 -2.23 -0.52 12.06
CA PRO A 302 -3.32 -0.59 11.07
C PRO A 302 -3.00 -1.39 9.80
N VAL A 303 -1.72 -1.42 9.43
CA VAL A 303 -1.18 -2.24 8.36
C VAL A 303 -0.08 -3.11 8.97
N THR A 304 -0.42 -4.35 9.23
CA THR A 304 0.46 -5.29 9.94
C THR A 304 1.50 -5.91 9.00
N VAL A 305 2.52 -6.56 9.57
CA VAL A 305 3.46 -7.38 8.80
C VAL A 305 2.75 -8.51 8.04
N HIS A 306 1.67 -9.05 8.60
CA HIS A 306 0.83 -10.06 7.95
C HIS A 306 0.11 -9.50 6.71
N ASP A 307 -0.42 -8.27 6.78
CA ASP A 307 -1.02 -7.60 5.63
C ASP A 307 0.02 -7.43 4.50
N GLY A 308 1.22 -6.95 4.83
CA GLY A 308 2.31 -6.81 3.87
C GLY A 308 2.73 -8.13 3.24
N TYR A 309 2.83 -9.19 4.04
CA TYR A 309 3.12 -10.55 3.55
C TYR A 309 2.02 -11.05 2.60
N LEU A 310 0.75 -10.95 2.97
CA LEU A 310 -0.36 -11.41 2.15
C LEU A 310 -0.44 -10.66 0.80
N ALA A 311 -0.17 -9.36 0.79
CA ALA A 311 -0.12 -8.59 -0.45
C ALA A 311 1.02 -9.05 -1.37
N MET A 312 2.20 -9.33 -0.80
CA MET A 312 3.35 -9.87 -1.55
C MET A 312 3.08 -11.29 -2.05
N GLU A 313 2.54 -12.17 -1.20
CA GLU A 313 2.24 -13.56 -1.56
C GLU A 313 1.25 -13.62 -2.71
N LEU A 314 0.18 -12.81 -2.66
CA LEU A 314 -0.78 -12.72 -3.75
C LEU A 314 -0.15 -12.15 -5.03
N GLY A 315 0.69 -11.13 -4.91
CA GLY A 315 1.48 -10.59 -6.02
C GLY A 315 2.39 -11.64 -6.67
N GLN A 316 3.06 -12.45 -5.87
CA GLN A 316 3.92 -13.55 -6.38
C GLN A 316 3.10 -14.61 -7.11
N ARG A 317 1.96 -15.04 -6.56
CA ARG A 317 1.05 -15.98 -7.24
C ARG A 317 0.54 -15.47 -8.58
N ILE A 318 0.31 -14.15 -8.69
CA ILE A 318 -0.03 -13.51 -9.97
C ILE A 318 1.13 -13.61 -10.95
N LEU A 319 2.35 -13.30 -10.51
CA LEU A 319 3.57 -13.41 -11.34
C LEU A 319 3.81 -14.83 -11.80
N ASP A 320 3.66 -15.82 -10.93
CA ASP A 320 3.82 -17.23 -11.27
C ASP A 320 2.83 -17.64 -12.37
N ARG A 321 1.59 -17.12 -12.33
CA ARG A 321 0.61 -17.34 -13.39
C ARG A 321 0.99 -16.68 -14.70
N ILE A 322 1.49 -15.44 -14.66
CA ILE A 322 1.98 -14.73 -15.84
C ILE A 322 3.14 -15.53 -16.46
N ASN A 323 4.14 -15.90 -15.65
CA ASN A 323 5.33 -16.60 -16.11
C ASN A 323 5.01 -18.00 -16.67
N SER A 324 4.02 -18.70 -16.10
CA SER A 324 3.60 -20.02 -16.62
C SER A 324 2.92 -19.97 -18.00
N GLN A 325 2.49 -18.77 -18.43
CA GLN A 325 1.82 -18.57 -19.73
C GLN A 325 2.73 -17.89 -20.77
N LEU A 326 3.87 -17.34 -20.33
CA LEU A 326 4.85 -16.77 -21.24
C LEU A 326 5.53 -17.91 -22.01
N VAL A 327 4.94 -18.30 -23.14
CA VAL A 327 5.68 -18.93 -24.22
C VAL A 327 6.59 -17.83 -24.78
N VAL A 328 7.84 -17.76 -24.33
CA VAL A 328 8.83 -16.82 -24.88
C VAL A 328 9.10 -17.26 -26.32
N PRO A 329 8.62 -16.56 -27.36
CA PRO A 329 9.24 -16.72 -28.67
C PRO A 329 10.66 -16.19 -28.54
N PRO A 330 11.67 -16.86 -29.11
CA PRO A 330 13.02 -16.32 -29.15
C PRO A 330 12.95 -14.97 -29.87
N LEU A 331 13.29 -13.89 -29.12
CA LEU A 331 13.52 -12.58 -29.74
C LEU A 331 14.74 -12.72 -30.63
N HIS A 332 14.52 -12.90 -31.91
CA HIS A 332 15.51 -12.68 -32.95
C HIS A 332 15.63 -11.17 -33.16
N PHE A 333 16.65 -10.55 -32.58
CA PHE A 333 17.15 -9.24 -32.98
C PHE A 333 18.33 -9.41 -33.87
#